data_e6a956f63c8beaddc34739d466e03029
#
_entry.id   e6a956f63c8beaddc34739d466e03029
#
_cell.length_a   1.000
_cell.length_b   1.000
_cell.length_c   1.000
_cell.angle_alpha   90.00
_cell.angle_beta   90.00
_cell.angle_gamma   90.00
#
_symmetry.space_group_name_H-M   'P 1'
#
loop_
_entity.id
_entity.type
_entity.pdbx_description
1 polymer ?
#
loop_
_entity_poly.entity_id
_entity_poly.type
_entity_poly.pdbx_seq_one_letter_code
_entity_poly.pdbx_strand_id
1 'polypeptide(L)'
;MKFLGFYPETVAARVRANAAPPRLLTLGQSLGFGAGGFCLIIVIVMAIAAVTDHFLKKYLGDKGGYALNALVFILTAGGVFRRLVIAPAPVFRLYVLFAAAFFLYDTAWTAAYRPFRNVLGEWLGSLAGGTGLGLVFATVFDAPKQAVKIILVLCVASAAGYFAGKFLHLYIPGIMGALVWGAAYGLGLGTGLGYALHACQEPARQRLNTPSAWGKTASSSRRFS
;
A
#
# COMPACT_ATOMS: atom_id res chain seq x y z
N MET A 1 6.06 9.14 -13.74
CA MET A 1 5.29 9.65 -12.57
C MET A 1 6.16 10.47 -11.59
N LYS A 2 7.13 11.24 -12.09
CA LYS A 2 8.06 12.06 -11.25
C LYS A 2 7.34 13.10 -10.37
N PHE A 3 6.17 13.56 -10.77
CA PHE A 3 5.38 14.58 -10.05
C PHE A 3 4.94 14.15 -8.63
N LEU A 4 4.83 12.84 -8.36
CA LEU A 4 4.49 12.34 -7.02
C LEU A 4 5.63 12.51 -6.02
N GLY A 5 6.88 12.65 -6.49
CA GLY A 5 8.04 12.96 -5.65
C GLY A 5 8.52 11.82 -4.76
N PHE A 6 8.27 10.55 -5.13
CA PHE A 6 8.77 9.36 -4.43
C PHE A 6 10.07 8.81 -5.03
N TYR A 7 10.62 9.46 -6.05
CA TYR A 7 11.91 9.09 -6.64
C TYR A 7 13.05 9.21 -5.61
N PRO A 8 14.04 8.32 -5.66
CA PRO A 8 15.13 8.27 -4.68
C PRO A 8 15.86 9.61 -4.49
N GLU A 9 16.08 10.36 -5.59
CA GLU A 9 16.72 11.70 -5.57
C GLU A 9 15.84 12.70 -4.81
N THR A 10 14.55 12.71 -5.11
CA THR A 10 13.59 13.66 -4.52
C THR A 10 13.42 13.38 -3.03
N VAL A 11 13.38 12.10 -2.65
CA VAL A 11 13.30 11.65 -1.25
C VAL A 11 14.56 12.08 -0.52
N ALA A 12 15.75 11.80 -1.07
CA ALA A 12 17.02 12.17 -0.46
C ALA A 12 17.18 13.70 -0.33
N ALA A 13 16.80 14.47 -1.35
CA ALA A 13 16.82 15.95 -1.29
C ALA A 13 15.88 16.47 -0.20
N ARG A 14 14.68 15.91 -0.08
CA ARG A 14 13.70 16.29 0.94
C ARG A 14 14.19 15.97 2.36
N VAL A 15 14.81 14.81 2.56
CA VAL A 15 15.42 14.44 3.85
C VAL A 15 16.50 15.43 4.23
N ARG A 16 17.36 15.85 3.29
CA ARG A 16 18.42 16.82 3.54
C ARG A 16 17.90 18.23 3.81
N ALA A 17 16.81 18.61 3.18
CA ALA A 17 16.18 19.93 3.40
C ALA A 17 15.41 20.04 4.71
N ASN A 18 15.00 18.90 5.30
CA ASN A 18 14.28 18.87 6.55
C ASN A 18 15.25 18.60 7.70
N ALA A 19 15.18 19.41 8.77
CA ALA A 19 15.96 19.21 9.98
C ALA A 19 15.55 17.94 10.76
N ALA A 20 14.39 17.34 10.46
CA ALA A 20 13.92 16.14 11.11
C ALA A 20 14.62 14.87 10.57
N PRO A 21 15.06 13.96 11.44
CA PRO A 21 15.70 12.72 11.00
C PRO A 21 14.74 11.88 10.15
N PRO A 22 15.26 11.18 9.11
CA PRO A 22 14.44 10.31 8.26
C PRO A 22 13.90 9.13 9.08
N ARG A 23 12.69 8.68 8.75
CA ARG A 23 12.11 7.47 9.33
C ARG A 23 12.66 6.23 8.62
N LEU A 24 13.71 5.66 9.16
CA LEU A 24 14.31 4.43 8.64
C LEU A 24 13.73 3.23 9.38
N LEU A 25 12.58 2.72 8.92
CA LEU A 25 11.99 1.52 9.48
C LEU A 25 12.78 0.28 9.05
N THR A 26 12.94 -0.66 9.98
CA THR A 26 13.43 -1.99 9.65
C THR A 26 12.40 -2.76 8.81
N LEU A 27 12.82 -3.84 8.15
CA LEU A 27 11.89 -4.69 7.40
C LEU A 27 10.77 -5.22 8.31
N GLY A 28 11.12 -5.74 9.50
CA GLY A 28 10.13 -6.27 10.45
C GLY A 28 9.10 -5.21 10.88
N GLN A 29 9.55 -3.98 11.15
CA GLN A 29 8.64 -2.87 11.46
C GLN A 29 7.74 -2.54 10.27
N SER A 30 8.27 -2.52 9.05
CA SER A 30 7.48 -2.25 7.84
C SER A 30 6.42 -3.32 7.60
N LEU A 31 6.77 -4.60 7.80
CA LEU A 31 5.81 -5.71 7.71
C LEU A 31 4.72 -5.59 8.77
N GLY A 32 5.09 -5.36 10.03
CA GLY A 32 4.14 -5.22 11.14
C GLY A 32 3.20 -4.03 10.98
N PHE A 33 3.71 -2.86 10.59
CA PHE A 33 2.87 -1.68 10.29
C PHE A 33 2.00 -1.89 9.06
N GLY A 34 2.51 -2.59 8.03
CA GLY A 34 1.72 -2.94 6.86
C GLY A 34 0.56 -3.87 7.22
N ALA A 35 0.85 -4.98 7.89
CA ALA A 35 -0.14 -5.96 8.32
C ALA A 35 -1.20 -5.36 9.25
N GLY A 36 -0.78 -4.78 10.37
CA GLY A 36 -1.70 -4.21 11.35
C GLY A 36 -2.46 -3.00 10.82
N GLY A 37 -1.79 -2.13 10.05
CA GLY A 37 -2.41 -0.96 9.44
C GLY A 37 -3.47 -1.33 8.42
N PHE A 38 -3.19 -2.27 7.52
CA PHE A 38 -4.17 -2.69 6.51
C PHE A 38 -5.31 -3.50 7.11
N CYS A 39 -5.04 -4.35 8.10
CA CYS A 39 -6.08 -5.02 8.86
C CYS A 39 -7.06 -4.02 9.49
N LEU A 40 -6.53 -2.96 10.13
CA LEU A 40 -7.34 -1.88 10.68
C LEU A 40 -8.18 -1.17 9.61
N ILE A 41 -7.58 -0.87 8.44
CA ILE A 41 -8.31 -0.26 7.31
C ILE A 41 -9.48 -1.13 6.89
N ILE A 42 -9.27 -2.44 6.70
CA ILE A 42 -10.32 -3.36 6.29
C ILE A 42 -11.44 -3.43 7.33
N VAL A 43 -11.11 -3.51 8.62
CA VAL A 43 -12.12 -3.50 9.70
C VAL A 43 -12.96 -2.21 9.66
N ILE A 44 -12.32 -1.04 9.49
CA ILE A 44 -13.03 0.23 9.36
C ILE A 44 -13.95 0.23 8.13
N VAL A 45 -13.44 -0.19 6.97
CA VAL A 45 -14.23 -0.26 5.73
C VAL A 45 -15.41 -1.21 5.88
N MET A 46 -15.22 -2.39 6.46
CA MET A 46 -16.29 -3.35 6.70
C MET A 46 -17.35 -2.81 7.68
N ALA A 47 -16.93 -2.13 8.74
CA ALA A 47 -17.86 -1.50 9.68
C ALA A 47 -18.70 -0.42 8.99
N ILE A 48 -18.08 0.42 8.16
CA ILE A 48 -18.77 1.46 7.40
C ILE A 48 -19.69 0.84 6.33
N ALA A 49 -19.23 -0.23 5.65
CA ALA A 49 -20.06 -0.95 4.69
C ALA A 49 -21.33 -1.49 5.35
N ALA A 50 -21.22 -2.11 6.53
CA ALA A 50 -22.37 -2.60 7.29
C ALA A 50 -23.35 -1.46 7.65
N VAL A 51 -22.85 -0.32 8.11
CA VAL A 51 -23.68 0.88 8.39
C VAL A 51 -24.31 1.42 7.11
N THR A 52 -23.55 1.49 6.03
CA THR A 52 -24.03 1.99 4.74
C THR A 52 -25.15 1.10 4.19
N ASP A 53 -24.97 -0.21 4.20
CA ASP A 53 -25.99 -1.15 3.72
C ASP A 53 -27.27 -1.09 4.55
N HIS A 54 -27.15 -0.91 5.86
CA HIS A 54 -28.31 -0.89 6.75
C HIS A 54 -29.06 0.44 6.75
N PHE A 55 -28.36 1.57 6.79
CA PHE A 55 -28.97 2.88 7.00
C PHE A 55 -28.97 3.78 5.76
N LEU A 56 -27.93 3.73 4.93
CA LEU A 56 -27.69 4.70 3.87
C LEU A 56 -28.03 4.20 2.47
N LYS A 57 -28.18 2.88 2.29
CA LYS A 57 -28.42 2.26 0.97
C LYS A 57 -29.63 2.86 0.24
N LYS A 58 -30.71 3.18 0.97
CA LYS A 58 -31.92 3.79 0.41
C LYS A 58 -31.68 5.21 -0.15
N TYR A 59 -30.65 5.92 0.35
CA TYR A 59 -30.33 7.28 -0.09
C TYR A 59 -29.21 7.32 -1.14
N LEU A 60 -28.20 6.47 -0.99
CA LEU A 60 -26.99 6.46 -1.82
C LEU A 60 -27.06 5.46 -2.98
N GLY A 61 -27.91 4.43 -2.86
CA GLY A 61 -27.89 3.29 -3.77
C GLY A 61 -26.58 2.49 -3.70
N ASP A 62 -26.48 1.43 -4.48
CA ASP A 62 -25.29 0.55 -4.47
C ASP A 62 -24.01 1.27 -4.94
N LYS A 63 -24.13 2.13 -5.97
CA LYS A 63 -22.97 2.89 -6.49
C LYS A 63 -22.44 3.91 -5.49
N GLY A 64 -23.34 4.62 -4.78
CA GLY A 64 -22.95 5.58 -3.75
C GLY A 64 -22.33 4.90 -2.54
N GLY A 65 -22.85 3.75 -2.12
CA GLY A 65 -22.25 2.94 -1.06
C GLY A 65 -20.81 2.48 -1.41
N TYR A 66 -20.60 1.99 -2.64
CA TYR A 66 -19.27 1.62 -3.11
C TYR A 66 -18.32 2.82 -3.12
N ALA A 67 -18.75 3.97 -3.64
CA ALA A 67 -17.94 5.19 -3.68
C ALA A 67 -17.53 5.66 -2.28
N LEU A 68 -18.46 5.60 -1.31
CA LEU A 68 -18.16 5.94 0.09
C LEU A 68 -17.11 5.00 0.69
N ASN A 69 -17.26 3.68 0.49
CA ASN A 69 -16.30 2.69 0.98
C ASN A 69 -14.91 2.88 0.34
N ALA A 70 -14.86 3.14 -0.98
CA ALA A 70 -13.62 3.44 -1.68
C ALA A 70 -12.95 4.71 -1.14
N LEU A 71 -13.72 5.76 -0.87
CA LEU A 71 -13.21 7.02 -0.29
C LEU A 71 -12.62 6.77 1.10
N VAL A 72 -13.35 6.08 1.98
CA VAL A 72 -12.87 5.74 3.33
C VAL A 72 -11.60 4.91 3.25
N PHE A 73 -11.55 3.91 2.37
CA PHE A 73 -10.37 3.10 2.14
C PHE A 73 -9.17 3.96 1.74
N ILE A 74 -9.31 4.84 0.76
CA ILE A 74 -8.22 5.71 0.26
C ILE A 74 -7.72 6.65 1.38
N LEU A 75 -8.64 7.27 2.12
CA LEU A 75 -8.27 8.21 3.18
C LEU A 75 -7.56 7.50 4.35
N THR A 76 -8.06 6.35 4.79
CA THR A 76 -7.44 5.58 5.87
C THR A 76 -6.11 4.98 5.43
N ALA A 77 -6.01 4.44 4.20
CA ALA A 77 -4.77 3.89 3.65
C ALA A 77 -3.68 4.95 3.55
N GLY A 78 -3.96 6.12 2.99
CA GLY A 78 -3.01 7.23 2.92
C GLY A 78 -2.50 7.67 4.30
N GLY A 79 -3.40 7.72 5.30
CA GLY A 79 -3.04 8.05 6.68
C GLY A 79 -2.13 7.01 7.35
N VAL A 80 -2.49 5.74 7.23
CA VAL A 80 -1.74 4.63 7.84
C VAL A 80 -0.36 4.47 7.17
N PHE A 81 -0.33 4.38 5.85
CA PHE A 81 0.90 4.12 5.11
C PHE A 81 1.87 5.31 5.04
N ARG A 82 1.43 6.52 5.41
CA ARG A 82 2.32 7.66 5.60
C ARG A 82 3.47 7.37 6.57
N ARG A 83 3.25 6.46 7.52
CA ARG A 83 4.28 6.05 8.50
C ARG A 83 5.38 5.18 7.88
N LEU A 84 5.11 4.52 6.74
CA LEU A 84 6.04 3.64 6.05
C LEU A 84 6.95 4.38 5.05
N VAL A 85 6.73 5.67 4.81
CA VAL A 85 7.54 6.46 3.87
C VAL A 85 8.67 7.15 4.60
N ILE A 86 9.90 7.05 4.06
CA ILE A 86 11.15 7.59 4.65
C ILE A 86 11.05 9.09 4.89
N ALA A 87 10.58 9.85 3.90
CA ALA A 87 10.38 11.27 4.02
C ALA A 87 8.90 11.62 3.87
N PRO A 88 8.34 12.49 4.70
CA PRO A 88 6.95 12.90 4.58
C PRO A 88 6.75 13.56 3.22
N ALA A 89 6.10 12.85 2.30
CA ALA A 89 5.55 13.45 1.10
C ALA A 89 4.33 14.29 1.47
N PRO A 90 3.95 15.30 0.68
CA PRO A 90 2.64 15.93 0.83
C PRO A 90 1.56 14.86 0.89
N VAL A 91 0.70 14.93 1.90
CA VAL A 91 -0.29 13.87 2.20
C VAL A 91 -1.16 13.56 0.98
N PHE A 92 -1.52 14.60 0.22
CA PHE A 92 -2.28 14.47 -1.02
C PHE A 92 -1.63 13.50 -2.04
N ARG A 93 -0.30 13.49 -2.18
CA ARG A 93 0.40 12.61 -3.13
C ARG A 93 0.31 11.14 -2.74
N LEU A 94 0.25 10.85 -1.44
CA LEU A 94 0.00 9.50 -0.95
C LEU A 94 -1.44 9.06 -1.24
N TYR A 95 -2.42 9.94 -1.05
CA TYR A 95 -3.81 9.63 -1.41
C TYR A 95 -3.97 9.36 -2.90
N VAL A 96 -3.33 10.14 -3.77
CA VAL A 96 -3.33 9.90 -5.22
C VAL A 96 -2.68 8.55 -5.55
N LEU A 97 -1.55 8.22 -4.91
CA LEU A 97 -0.89 6.93 -5.09
C LEU A 97 -1.81 5.77 -4.70
N PHE A 98 -2.41 5.83 -3.50
CA PHE A 98 -3.28 4.76 -3.01
C PHE A 98 -4.60 4.67 -3.78
N ALA A 99 -5.15 5.79 -4.24
CA ALA A 99 -6.31 5.78 -5.13
C ALA A 99 -5.98 5.06 -6.45
N ALA A 100 -4.89 5.44 -7.11
CA ALA A 100 -4.46 4.80 -8.35
C ALA A 100 -4.17 3.30 -8.15
N ALA A 101 -3.48 2.95 -7.05
CA ALA A 101 -3.16 1.58 -6.70
C ALA A 101 -4.43 0.75 -6.42
N PHE A 102 -5.39 1.31 -5.67
CA PHE A 102 -6.67 0.67 -5.38
C PHE A 102 -7.48 0.40 -6.67
N PHE A 103 -7.68 1.43 -7.48
CA PHE A 103 -8.47 1.27 -8.72
C PHE A 103 -7.81 0.31 -9.71
N LEU A 104 -6.49 0.32 -9.82
CA LEU A 104 -5.79 -0.62 -10.69
C LEU A 104 -5.89 -2.06 -10.14
N TYR A 105 -5.72 -2.24 -8.82
CA TYR A 105 -5.88 -3.53 -8.17
C TYR A 105 -7.28 -4.10 -8.40
N ASP A 106 -8.32 -3.32 -8.07
CA ASP A 106 -9.72 -3.72 -8.18
C ASP A 106 -10.11 -4.04 -9.65
N THR A 107 -9.69 -3.18 -10.59
CA THR A 107 -9.94 -3.37 -12.01
C THR A 107 -9.25 -4.62 -12.55
N ALA A 108 -7.97 -4.82 -12.22
CA ALA A 108 -7.20 -5.98 -12.67
C ALA A 108 -7.77 -7.28 -12.09
N TRP A 109 -8.09 -7.27 -10.78
CA TRP A 109 -8.72 -8.39 -10.09
C TRP A 109 -10.05 -8.76 -10.73
N THR A 110 -10.93 -7.78 -10.90
CA THR A 110 -12.26 -7.95 -11.46
C THR A 110 -12.21 -8.45 -12.93
N ALA A 111 -11.32 -7.88 -13.73
CA ALA A 111 -11.16 -8.29 -15.13
C ALA A 111 -10.69 -9.74 -15.25
N ALA A 112 -9.78 -10.17 -14.38
CA ALA A 112 -9.28 -11.55 -14.39
C ALA A 112 -10.29 -12.55 -13.79
N TYR A 113 -11.10 -12.13 -12.80
CA TYR A 113 -12.12 -12.97 -12.18
C TYR A 113 -13.35 -13.21 -13.04
N ARG A 114 -13.85 -12.15 -13.72
CA ARG A 114 -15.15 -12.17 -14.44
C ARG A 114 -15.35 -13.29 -15.44
N PRO A 115 -14.34 -13.69 -16.26
CA PRO A 115 -14.52 -14.75 -17.24
C PRO A 115 -14.81 -16.11 -16.61
N PHE A 116 -14.26 -16.39 -15.45
CA PHE A 116 -14.29 -17.71 -14.83
C PHE A 116 -15.31 -17.82 -13.70
N ARG A 117 -15.45 -16.78 -12.85
CA ARG A 117 -16.37 -16.72 -11.71
C ARG A 117 -16.29 -17.93 -10.76
N ASN A 118 -15.12 -18.49 -10.59
CA ASN A 118 -14.83 -19.67 -9.78
C ASN A 118 -13.46 -19.53 -9.09
N VAL A 119 -12.99 -20.60 -8.45
CA VAL A 119 -11.70 -20.63 -7.74
C VAL A 119 -10.51 -20.26 -8.66
N LEU A 120 -10.54 -20.68 -9.93
CA LEU A 120 -9.51 -20.28 -10.90
C LEU A 120 -9.53 -18.76 -11.12
N GLY A 121 -10.72 -18.17 -11.29
CA GLY A 121 -10.88 -16.72 -11.39
C GLY A 121 -10.35 -15.98 -10.18
N GLU A 122 -10.59 -16.51 -8.97
CA GLU A 122 -10.07 -15.92 -7.72
C GLU A 122 -8.53 -15.93 -7.67
N TRP A 123 -7.90 -17.03 -8.10
CA TRP A 123 -6.45 -17.10 -8.24
C TRP A 123 -5.92 -16.10 -9.26
N LEU A 124 -6.52 -16.08 -10.45
CA LEU A 124 -6.13 -15.15 -11.53
C LEU A 124 -6.35 -13.70 -11.10
N GLY A 125 -7.45 -13.41 -10.40
CA GLY A 125 -7.72 -12.09 -9.82
C GLY A 125 -6.65 -11.66 -8.82
N SER A 126 -6.29 -12.54 -7.88
CA SER A 126 -5.26 -12.26 -6.88
C SER A 126 -3.88 -12.01 -7.51
N LEU A 127 -3.52 -12.79 -8.55
CA LEU A 127 -2.27 -12.62 -9.29
C LEU A 127 -2.28 -11.33 -10.12
N ALA A 128 -3.37 -11.04 -10.84
CA ALA A 128 -3.49 -9.84 -11.66
C ALA A 128 -3.48 -8.56 -10.79
N GLY A 129 -4.25 -8.56 -9.69
CA GLY A 129 -4.27 -7.46 -8.74
C GLY A 129 -2.91 -7.22 -8.09
N GLY A 130 -2.27 -8.28 -7.59
CA GLY A 130 -0.93 -8.21 -7.01
C GLY A 130 0.14 -7.72 -7.99
N THR A 131 0.06 -8.16 -9.25
CA THR A 131 0.93 -7.70 -10.33
C THR A 131 0.73 -6.21 -10.62
N GLY A 132 -0.52 -5.78 -10.82
CA GLY A 132 -0.85 -4.38 -11.06
C GLY A 132 -0.36 -3.47 -9.94
N LEU A 133 -0.60 -3.86 -8.70
CA LEU A 133 -0.15 -3.14 -7.50
C LEU A 133 1.38 -3.05 -7.44
N GLY A 134 2.09 -4.16 -7.70
CA GLY A 134 3.54 -4.20 -7.72
C GLY A 134 4.15 -3.31 -8.81
N LEU A 135 3.56 -3.27 -9.99
CA LEU A 135 3.98 -2.39 -11.08
C LEU A 135 3.80 -0.90 -10.72
N VAL A 136 2.67 -0.54 -10.10
CA VAL A 136 2.46 0.85 -9.64
C VAL A 136 3.54 1.25 -8.66
N PHE A 137 3.81 0.45 -7.63
CA PHE A 137 4.83 0.79 -6.63
C PHE A 137 6.22 0.85 -7.25
N ALA A 138 6.63 -0.16 -8.03
CA ALA A 138 7.95 -0.17 -8.67
C ALA A 138 8.17 1.05 -9.58
N THR A 139 7.13 1.47 -10.32
CA THR A 139 7.20 2.63 -11.22
C THR A 139 7.20 3.96 -10.47
N VAL A 140 6.34 4.11 -9.46
CA VAL A 140 6.20 5.37 -8.71
C VAL A 140 7.45 5.67 -7.88
N PHE A 141 8.07 4.64 -7.32
CA PHE A 141 9.29 4.77 -6.50
C PHE A 141 10.60 4.64 -7.30
N ASP A 142 10.51 4.44 -8.62
CA ASP A 142 11.68 4.23 -9.49
C ASP A 142 12.59 3.09 -8.99
N ALA A 143 11.97 1.93 -8.76
CA ALA A 143 12.62 0.75 -8.24
C ALA A 143 12.51 -0.47 -9.19
N PRO A 144 12.92 -0.36 -10.48
CA PRO A 144 12.70 -1.41 -11.48
C PRO A 144 13.44 -2.70 -11.14
N LYS A 145 14.60 -2.62 -10.49
CA LYS A 145 15.39 -3.78 -10.05
C LYS A 145 14.66 -4.62 -8.99
N GLN A 146 13.73 -4.03 -8.25
CA GLN A 146 12.95 -4.69 -7.21
C GLN A 146 11.56 -5.14 -7.72
N ALA A 147 11.17 -4.77 -8.94
CA ALA A 147 9.80 -4.94 -9.44
C ALA A 147 9.33 -6.41 -9.37
N VAL A 148 10.11 -7.34 -9.88
CA VAL A 148 9.76 -8.77 -9.88
C VAL A 148 9.55 -9.29 -8.45
N LYS A 149 10.46 -8.95 -7.53
CA LYS A 149 10.37 -9.37 -6.13
C LYS A 149 9.15 -8.78 -5.43
N ILE A 150 8.86 -7.51 -5.66
CA ILE A 150 7.68 -6.82 -5.13
C ILE A 150 6.40 -7.48 -5.65
N ILE A 151 6.31 -7.74 -6.95
CA ILE A 151 5.17 -8.40 -7.59
C ILE A 151 4.95 -9.78 -6.98
N LEU A 152 5.99 -10.61 -6.90
CA LEU A 152 5.89 -11.96 -6.34
C LEU A 152 5.40 -11.94 -4.89
N VAL A 153 5.96 -11.07 -4.05
CA VAL A 153 5.54 -10.97 -2.65
C VAL A 153 4.09 -10.49 -2.54
N LEU A 154 3.67 -9.50 -3.34
CA LEU A 154 2.29 -9.02 -3.34
C LEU A 154 1.31 -10.08 -3.84
N CYS A 155 1.64 -10.83 -4.88
CA CYS A 155 0.81 -11.93 -5.39
C CYS A 155 0.64 -13.02 -4.32
N VAL A 156 1.73 -13.47 -3.71
CA VAL A 156 1.70 -14.52 -2.67
C VAL A 156 0.94 -14.02 -1.43
N ALA A 157 1.23 -12.81 -0.96
CA ALA A 157 0.60 -12.24 0.23
C ALA A 157 -0.91 -11.99 0.02
N SER A 158 -1.28 -11.47 -1.15
CA SER A 158 -2.69 -11.27 -1.53
C SER A 158 -3.45 -12.60 -1.59
N ALA A 159 -2.91 -13.60 -2.32
CA ALA A 159 -3.53 -14.90 -2.44
C ALA A 159 -3.63 -15.61 -1.09
N ALA A 160 -2.54 -15.65 -0.31
CA ALA A 160 -2.52 -16.28 1.00
C ALA A 160 -3.56 -15.66 1.94
N GLY A 161 -3.63 -14.32 2.03
CA GLY A 161 -4.62 -13.64 2.86
C GLY A 161 -6.06 -13.88 2.39
N TYR A 162 -6.30 -13.82 1.07
CA TYR A 162 -7.62 -14.06 0.49
C TYR A 162 -8.13 -15.48 0.78
N PHE A 163 -7.33 -16.50 0.46
CA PHE A 163 -7.75 -17.89 0.63
C PHE A 163 -7.82 -18.33 2.10
N ALA A 164 -6.91 -17.84 2.96
CA ALA A 164 -7.00 -18.05 4.39
C ALA A 164 -8.29 -17.45 4.97
N GLY A 165 -8.63 -16.22 4.58
CA GLY A 165 -9.87 -15.58 4.97
C GLY A 165 -11.10 -16.34 4.47
N LYS A 166 -11.10 -16.76 3.20
CA LYS A 166 -12.18 -17.56 2.61
C LYS A 166 -12.37 -18.87 3.35
N PHE A 167 -11.28 -19.56 3.70
CA PHE A 167 -11.34 -20.79 4.48
C PHE A 167 -11.97 -20.54 5.87
N LEU A 168 -11.53 -19.51 6.58
CA LEU A 168 -12.08 -19.17 7.90
C LEU A 168 -13.56 -18.78 7.82
N HIS A 169 -13.98 -18.09 6.77
CA HIS A 169 -15.37 -17.71 6.56
C HIS A 169 -16.31 -18.90 6.39
N LEU A 170 -15.83 -20.06 5.94
CA LEU A 170 -16.63 -21.29 5.86
C LEU A 170 -17.08 -21.80 7.23
N TYR A 171 -16.30 -21.53 8.27
CA TYR A 171 -16.58 -21.99 9.64
C TYR A 171 -17.26 -20.92 10.50
N ILE A 172 -17.18 -19.66 10.11
CA ILE A 172 -17.72 -18.53 10.86
C ILE A 172 -18.74 -17.81 9.98
N PRO A 173 -20.04 -18.11 10.10
CA PRO A 173 -21.06 -17.49 9.26
C PRO A 173 -21.36 -16.04 9.64
N GLY A 174 -22.07 -15.34 8.76
CA GLY A 174 -22.59 -14.01 9.00
C GLY A 174 -21.53 -12.92 9.03
N ILE A 175 -21.83 -11.83 9.72
CA ILE A 175 -20.98 -10.64 9.77
C ILE A 175 -19.60 -10.92 10.40
N MET A 176 -19.55 -11.80 11.39
CA MET A 176 -18.28 -12.19 12.03
C MET A 176 -17.37 -12.92 11.04
N GLY A 177 -17.92 -13.79 10.20
CA GLY A 177 -17.15 -14.45 9.15
C GLY A 177 -16.61 -13.46 8.12
N ALA A 178 -17.42 -12.47 7.74
CA ALA A 178 -16.96 -11.40 6.84
C ALA A 178 -15.83 -10.57 7.47
N LEU A 179 -15.93 -10.23 8.76
CA LEU A 179 -14.85 -9.50 9.48
C LEU A 179 -13.57 -10.33 9.57
N VAL A 180 -13.67 -11.62 9.90
CA VAL A 180 -12.52 -12.54 9.97
C VAL A 180 -11.89 -12.72 8.59
N TRP A 181 -12.70 -12.87 7.54
CA TRP A 181 -12.21 -12.89 6.16
C TRP A 181 -11.45 -11.62 5.82
N GLY A 182 -12.05 -10.46 6.10
CA GLY A 182 -11.43 -9.17 5.87
C GLY A 182 -10.12 -8.99 6.65
N ALA A 183 -10.10 -9.40 7.93
CA ALA A 183 -8.91 -9.33 8.76
C ALA A 183 -7.77 -10.22 8.23
N ALA A 184 -8.05 -11.47 7.86
CA ALA A 184 -7.05 -12.38 7.28
C ALA A 184 -6.52 -11.84 5.95
N TYR A 185 -7.40 -11.35 5.08
CA TYR A 185 -7.02 -10.70 3.85
C TYR A 185 -6.19 -9.43 4.11
N GLY A 186 -6.62 -8.62 5.07
CA GLY A 186 -5.92 -7.40 5.50
C GLY A 186 -4.51 -7.70 6.03
N LEU A 187 -4.35 -8.73 6.84
CA LEU A 187 -3.04 -9.17 7.33
C LEU A 187 -2.14 -9.63 6.18
N GLY A 188 -2.65 -10.47 5.28
CA GLY A 188 -1.88 -10.97 4.14
C GLY A 188 -1.44 -9.83 3.21
N LEU A 189 -2.39 -9.14 2.59
CA LEU A 189 -2.08 -8.07 1.64
C LEU A 189 -1.33 -6.92 2.30
N GLY A 190 -1.66 -6.58 3.55
CA GLY A 190 -0.96 -5.53 4.31
C GLY A 190 0.51 -5.86 4.57
N THR A 191 0.84 -7.12 4.87
CA THR A 191 2.25 -7.58 4.96
C THR A 191 2.95 -7.40 3.62
N GLY A 192 2.32 -7.78 2.51
CA GLY A 192 2.84 -7.57 1.17
C GLY A 192 3.09 -6.10 0.85
N LEU A 193 2.16 -5.21 1.23
CA LEU A 193 2.30 -3.76 1.06
C LEU A 193 3.43 -3.18 1.92
N GLY A 194 3.56 -3.63 3.17
CA GLY A 194 4.68 -3.26 4.05
C GLY A 194 6.02 -3.64 3.44
N TYR A 195 6.12 -4.85 2.88
CA TYR A 195 7.30 -5.29 2.14
C TYR A 195 7.54 -4.44 0.89
N ALA A 196 6.52 -4.24 0.06
CA ALA A 196 6.63 -3.48 -1.18
C ALA A 196 7.14 -2.05 -0.92
N LEU A 197 6.54 -1.34 0.04
CA LEU A 197 6.98 0.00 0.42
C LEU A 197 8.41 0.00 1.00
N HIS A 198 8.79 -1.03 1.77
CA HIS A 198 10.16 -1.16 2.23
C HIS A 198 11.14 -1.37 1.07
N ALA A 199 10.87 -2.32 0.17
CA ALA A 199 11.74 -2.65 -0.96
C ALA A 199 11.84 -1.51 -1.99
N CYS A 200 10.74 -0.85 -2.30
CA CYS A 200 10.72 0.30 -3.23
C CYS A 200 11.59 1.47 -2.77
N GLN A 201 11.76 1.66 -1.47
CA GLN A 201 12.55 2.76 -0.90
C GLN A 201 14.02 2.40 -0.67
N GLU A 202 14.44 1.18 -1.01
CA GLU A 202 15.84 0.75 -0.87
C GLU A 202 16.84 1.68 -1.60
N PRO A 203 16.59 2.11 -2.85
CA PRO A 203 17.50 3.04 -3.52
C PRO A 203 17.65 4.38 -2.80
N ALA A 204 16.57 4.87 -2.17
CA ALA A 204 16.63 6.10 -1.37
C ALA A 204 17.42 5.90 -0.08
N ARG A 205 17.26 4.75 0.62
CA ARG A 205 18.05 4.41 1.82
C ARG A 205 19.53 4.32 1.51
N GLN A 206 19.91 3.68 0.41
CA GLN A 206 21.31 3.58 -0.01
C GLN A 206 21.94 4.97 -0.24
N ARG A 207 21.21 5.89 -0.87
CA ARG A 207 21.69 7.27 -1.10
C ARG A 207 21.83 8.07 0.21
N LEU A 208 21.00 7.79 1.20
CA LEU A 208 21.10 8.44 2.51
C LEU A 208 22.27 7.91 3.34
N ASN A 209 22.64 6.64 3.16
CA ASN A 209 23.73 5.99 3.88
C ASN A 209 25.11 6.24 3.25
N THR A 210 25.21 6.83 2.04
CA THR A 210 26.48 7.09 1.38
C THR A 210 27.12 8.38 1.91
N PRO A 211 28.28 8.33 2.62
CA PRO A 211 28.87 9.48 3.31
C PRO A 211 29.34 10.61 2.39
N SER A 212 29.57 10.34 1.10
CA SER A 212 30.16 11.31 0.14
C SER A 212 29.30 12.54 -0.16
N ALA A 213 28.07 12.61 0.32
CA ALA A 213 27.18 13.74 0.10
C ALA A 213 27.24 14.83 1.19
N TRP A 214 27.81 14.53 2.35
CA TRP A 214 27.82 15.45 3.51
C TRP A 214 29.11 16.26 3.65
N GLY A 215 30.22 15.82 3.01
CA GLY A 215 31.55 16.38 3.27
C GLY A 215 32.02 17.49 2.34
N LYS A 216 31.42 17.68 1.16
CA LYS A 216 31.94 18.63 0.17
C LYS A 216 31.49 20.09 0.33
N THR A 217 30.42 20.34 1.02
CA THR A 217 29.91 21.72 1.24
C THR A 217 30.53 22.42 2.44
N ALA A 218 31.05 21.68 3.42
CA ALA A 218 31.65 22.28 4.62
C ALA A 218 33.12 22.71 4.46
N SER A 219 33.82 22.18 3.44
CA SER A 219 35.25 22.50 3.24
C SER A 219 35.53 23.71 2.35
N SER A 220 34.54 24.17 1.55
CA SER A 220 34.73 25.30 0.65
C SER A 220 34.55 26.69 1.32
N SER A 221 33.83 26.74 2.46
CA SER A 221 33.61 28.03 3.14
C SER A 221 34.75 28.46 4.08
N ARG A 222 35.78 27.62 4.28
CA ARG A 222 36.96 27.97 5.14
C ARG A 222 38.19 28.45 4.37
N ARG A 223 38.11 28.72 3.10
CA ARG A 223 39.25 29.23 2.28
C ARG A 223 39.18 30.72 1.92
N PHE A 224 38.24 31.45 2.52
CA PHE A 224 38.18 32.91 2.34
C PHE A 224 38.02 33.60 3.70
N SER A 225 39.04 33.46 4.54
CA SER A 225 39.27 34.30 5.70
C SER A 225 40.77 34.48 5.88
#